data_d9626d281d9b57cb231d2f1ad843aca3
#
_entry.id   d9626d281d9b57cb231d2f1ad843aca3
#
_cell.length_a   1.000
_cell.length_b   1.000
_cell.length_c   1.000
_cell.angle_alpha   90.00
_cell.angle_beta   90.00
_cell.angle_gamma   90.00
#
_symmetry.space_group_name_H-M   'P 1'
#
loop_
_entity.id
_entity.type
_entity.pdbx_description
1 polymer ?
#
loop_
_entity_poly.entity_id
_entity_poly.type
_entity_poly.pdbx_seq_one_letter_code
_entity_poly.pdbx_strand_id
1 'polypeptide(L)'
;YEIRPRDWSSDVCSSDLGEVVEYQLAATDNDAVHGGKVMRTPIRTLERASNDAVLAQLEKQEAGIGQGMSKSLKNLEKLQKTAKHLQQSLQQNGQSWDQENQIKNWLNEEQKMLQALKQLEKKQSDVNKQKQKLGEQSEAMQKKKEALNEKLKQLNNPEMQKLIDEIQRLLQQKADKESVKEAMQKLSEMSRETAKEMDKLMEQLKQLELEEAVEDVAKQMEDWAKKEESLSQQTKEEKGAQSSQALKEAQAEQNRALENIEKQIQDIKEKNATLEKPMDLKTGETDRKEAGEEAKQAAQDLQNNKKSAASEKMKKSAEKMNEAMKNLQQSFENEQKKRRAEDYQTLRALLENLIDASNRQEANFMELRRISADNPKLASLNKEQMRLRESLLFIEDSLMALAKRQPMID
;
A
#
# COMPACT_ATOMS: atom_id res chain seq x y z
N TYR A 1 40.27 31.73 18.34
CA TYR A 1 39.38 32.22 17.23
C TYR A 1 37.96 32.19 17.79
N GLU A 2 37.43 33.35 18.17
CA GLU A 2 36.05 33.50 18.63
C GLU A 2 35.17 33.77 17.41
N ILE A 3 34.39 32.77 16.96
CA ILE A 3 33.31 32.98 15.99
C ILE A 3 32.16 33.60 16.77
N ARG A 4 32.02 34.93 16.71
CA ARG A 4 30.82 35.60 17.18
C ARG A 4 29.69 35.30 16.17
N PRO A 5 28.56 34.70 16.56
CA PRO A 5 27.38 34.67 15.71
C PRO A 5 26.90 36.11 15.56
N ARG A 6 27.14 36.70 14.38
CA ARG A 6 26.45 37.90 13.97
C ARG A 6 25.03 37.53 13.60
N ASP A 7 24.12 38.37 14.08
CA ASP A 7 22.70 38.35 13.86
C ASP A 7 22.34 37.76 12.48
N TRP A 8 21.81 36.58 12.49
CA TRP A 8 20.96 36.12 11.44
C TRP A 8 19.67 36.94 11.56
N SER A 9 19.56 38.05 10.84
CA SER A 9 18.25 38.56 10.50
C SER A 9 17.71 37.53 9.48
N SER A 10 17.11 36.50 9.98
CA SER A 10 16.17 35.74 9.20
C SER A 10 14.95 36.61 9.04
N ASP A 11 14.96 37.55 8.13
CA ASP A 11 13.75 37.79 7.37
C ASP A 11 13.41 36.44 6.80
N VAL A 12 12.47 35.78 7.46
CA VAL A 12 11.86 34.54 6.98
C VAL A 12 11.20 34.96 5.68
N CYS A 13 11.94 34.88 4.59
CA CYS A 13 11.32 34.71 3.29
C CYS A 13 10.48 33.47 3.44
N SER A 14 9.18 33.64 3.59
CA SER A 14 8.20 32.60 3.37
C SER A 14 8.37 32.24 1.89
N SER A 15 9.35 31.37 1.60
CA SER A 15 9.52 30.87 0.26
C SER A 15 8.29 30.03 -0.04
N ASP A 16 7.53 30.44 -1.00
CA ASP A 16 6.42 29.66 -1.50
C ASP A 16 6.92 28.31 -2.04
N LEU A 17 6.07 27.30 -1.98
CA LEU A 17 6.40 25.95 -2.45
C LEU A 17 6.83 26.01 -3.92
N GLY A 18 8.02 25.49 -4.22
CA GLY A 18 8.64 25.55 -5.56
C GLY A 18 9.66 26.65 -5.79
N GLU A 19 9.91 27.52 -4.78
CA GLU A 19 10.96 28.52 -4.90
C GLU A 19 12.36 27.94 -4.73
N VAL A 20 13.29 28.47 -5.51
CA VAL A 20 14.71 28.14 -5.46
C VAL A 20 15.41 29.23 -4.63
N VAL A 21 15.99 28.85 -3.50
CA VAL A 21 16.80 29.72 -2.67
C VAL A 21 18.28 29.52 -3.02
N GLU A 22 18.94 30.55 -3.49
CA GLU A 22 20.38 30.54 -3.67
C GLU A 22 21.07 31.06 -2.42
N TYR A 23 22.03 30.32 -1.89
CA TYR A 23 22.81 30.73 -0.74
C TYR A 23 24.29 30.57 -0.95
N GLN A 24 25.05 31.46 -0.30
CA GLN A 24 26.50 31.48 -0.34
C GLN A 24 27.00 31.81 1.09
N LEU A 25 27.97 31.04 1.55
CA LEU A 25 28.66 31.38 2.79
C LEU A 25 29.81 32.28 2.54
N ALA A 26 29.94 33.38 3.28
CA ALA A 26 31.07 34.30 3.22
C ALA A 26 31.77 34.32 4.58
N ALA A 27 33.05 34.12 4.60
CA ALA A 27 33.93 34.31 5.77
C ALA A 27 34.84 35.52 5.53
N THR A 28 34.82 36.44 6.48
CA THR A 28 35.70 37.61 6.42
C THR A 28 36.73 37.48 7.54
N ASP A 29 38.03 37.69 7.23
CA ASP A 29 39.04 37.74 8.26
C ASP A 29 38.95 39.09 9.04
N ASN A 30 39.63 39.16 10.16
CA ASN A 30 39.60 40.32 11.06
C ASN A 30 40.82 41.27 10.85
N ASP A 31 41.46 41.28 9.67
CA ASP A 31 42.56 42.16 9.39
C ASP A 31 42.09 43.64 9.35
N ALA A 32 42.28 44.33 10.48
CA ALA A 32 41.87 45.71 10.64
C ALA A 32 42.84 46.71 9.94
N VAL A 33 44.01 46.25 9.49
CA VAL A 33 45.06 47.13 8.94
C VAL A 33 44.97 47.21 7.42
N HIS A 34 44.68 46.09 6.74
CA HIS A 34 44.69 46.05 5.28
C HIS A 34 43.27 45.83 4.67
N GLY A 35 42.23 45.85 5.50
CA GLY A 35 40.86 45.52 5.13
C GLY A 35 40.62 44.00 5.03
N GLY A 36 39.57 43.56 5.70
CA GLY A 36 39.27 42.13 5.82
C GLY A 36 39.10 41.44 4.43
N LYS A 37 39.80 40.33 4.24
CA LYS A 37 39.65 39.49 3.06
C LYS A 37 38.40 38.65 3.18
N VAL A 38 37.57 38.66 2.19
CA VAL A 38 36.32 37.87 2.12
C VAL A 38 36.55 36.65 1.26
N MET A 39 36.38 35.49 1.87
CA MET A 39 36.34 34.23 1.15
C MET A 39 34.88 33.76 1.04
N ARG A 40 34.45 33.37 -0.15
CA ARG A 40 33.07 32.93 -0.41
C ARG A 40 33.06 31.53 -0.94
N THR A 41 32.08 30.72 -0.49
CA THR A 41 31.82 29.41 -1.08
C THR A 41 31.17 29.59 -2.48
N PRO A 42 31.21 28.56 -3.31
CA PRO A 42 30.34 28.54 -4.48
C PRO A 42 28.87 28.71 -4.07
N ILE A 43 28.11 29.36 -4.96
CA ILE A 43 26.65 29.47 -4.77
C ILE A 43 26.07 28.08 -4.76
N ARG A 44 25.24 27.80 -3.80
CA ARG A 44 24.45 26.57 -3.71
C ARG A 44 22.98 26.91 -3.78
N THR A 45 22.23 26.09 -4.47
CA THR A 45 20.78 26.21 -4.59
C THR A 45 20.10 25.23 -3.64
N LEU A 46 19.10 25.72 -2.91
CA LEU A 46 18.16 24.91 -2.15
C LEU A 46 16.79 25.07 -2.83
N GLU A 47 16.34 24.04 -3.47
CA GLU A 47 15.00 23.98 -4.07
C GLU A 47 14.05 23.31 -3.08
N ARG A 48 13.01 24.02 -2.71
CA ARG A 48 11.92 23.42 -1.92
C ARG A 48 10.97 22.75 -2.89
N ALA A 49 10.99 21.41 -2.91
CA ALA A 49 10.07 20.65 -3.74
C ALA A 49 8.62 21.06 -3.49
N SER A 50 7.84 21.22 -4.56
CA SER A 50 6.41 21.45 -4.45
C SER A 50 5.73 20.24 -3.79
N ASN A 51 4.57 20.46 -3.13
CA ASN A 51 3.81 19.36 -2.55
C ASN A 51 3.51 18.27 -3.60
N ASP A 52 3.19 18.66 -4.82
CA ASP A 52 2.91 17.73 -5.91
C ASP A 52 4.13 16.86 -6.28
N ALA A 53 5.33 17.46 -6.29
CA ALA A 53 6.57 16.72 -6.54
C ALA A 53 6.88 15.73 -5.39
N VAL A 54 6.62 16.14 -4.15
CA VAL A 54 6.79 15.27 -2.97
C VAL A 54 5.78 14.12 -3.01
N LEU A 55 4.52 14.39 -3.32
CA LEU A 55 3.47 13.38 -3.46
C LEU A 55 3.81 12.37 -4.55
N ALA A 56 4.18 12.83 -5.74
CA ALA A 56 4.59 11.94 -6.82
C ALA A 56 5.81 11.06 -6.46
N GLN A 57 6.70 11.56 -5.60
CA GLN A 57 7.82 10.76 -5.07
C GLN A 57 7.32 9.71 -4.06
N LEU A 58 6.36 10.07 -3.18
CA LEU A 58 5.78 9.16 -2.21
C LEU A 58 4.98 8.04 -2.88
N GLU A 59 4.22 8.34 -3.93
CA GLU A 59 3.52 7.34 -4.75
C GLU A 59 4.48 6.32 -5.37
N LYS A 60 5.62 6.79 -5.91
CA LYS A 60 6.67 5.88 -6.41
C LYS A 60 7.26 5.01 -5.32
N GLN A 61 7.40 5.53 -4.10
CA GLN A 61 7.89 4.75 -2.98
C GLN A 61 6.85 3.70 -2.53
N GLU A 62 5.57 4.03 -2.50
CA GLU A 62 4.48 3.07 -2.22
C GLU A 62 4.44 1.94 -3.26
N ALA A 63 4.47 2.27 -4.54
CA ALA A 63 4.57 1.27 -5.60
C ALA A 63 5.81 0.36 -5.43
N GLY A 64 6.94 0.94 -5.01
CA GLY A 64 8.15 0.20 -4.67
C GLY A 64 7.99 -0.73 -3.46
N ILE A 65 7.17 -0.37 -2.47
CA ILE A 65 6.85 -1.22 -1.32
C ILE A 65 6.00 -2.41 -1.77
N GLY A 66 4.94 -2.19 -2.54
CA GLY A 66 4.10 -3.27 -3.10
C GLY A 66 4.91 -4.27 -3.93
N GLN A 67 5.82 -3.78 -4.79
CA GLN A 67 6.74 -4.64 -5.54
C GLN A 67 7.71 -5.41 -4.63
N GLY A 68 8.22 -4.75 -3.59
CA GLY A 68 9.09 -5.35 -2.58
C GLY A 68 8.38 -6.49 -1.82
N MET A 69 7.14 -6.28 -1.42
CA MET A 69 6.31 -7.31 -0.77
C MET A 69 6.07 -8.51 -1.69
N SER A 70 5.71 -8.27 -2.95
CA SER A 70 5.52 -9.34 -3.95
C SER A 70 6.81 -10.16 -4.20
N LYS A 71 7.96 -9.48 -4.26
CA LYS A 71 9.26 -10.15 -4.39
C LYS A 71 9.59 -10.98 -3.14
N SER A 72 9.32 -10.44 -1.96
CA SER A 72 9.54 -11.13 -0.69
C SER A 72 8.66 -12.38 -0.57
N LEU A 73 7.40 -12.30 -0.98
CA LEU A 73 6.48 -13.44 -1.01
C LEU A 73 7.02 -14.57 -1.90
N LYS A 74 7.41 -14.25 -3.13
CA LYS A 74 8.02 -15.23 -4.06
C LYS A 74 9.29 -15.87 -3.50
N ASN A 75 10.08 -15.11 -2.75
CA ASN A 75 11.28 -15.64 -2.12
C ASN A 75 10.94 -16.59 -0.97
N LEU A 76 9.95 -16.24 -0.12
CA LEU A 76 9.46 -17.12 0.96
C LEU A 76 8.94 -18.45 0.39
N GLU A 77 8.19 -18.44 -0.71
CA GLU A 77 7.74 -19.67 -1.38
C GLU A 77 8.91 -20.55 -1.87
N LYS A 78 9.97 -19.92 -2.40
CA LYS A 78 11.19 -20.65 -2.81
C LYS A 78 11.90 -21.24 -1.62
N LEU A 79 12.04 -20.49 -0.52
CA LEU A 79 12.67 -20.95 0.71
C LEU A 79 11.94 -22.14 1.31
N GLN A 80 10.60 -22.14 1.29
CA GLN A 80 9.79 -23.28 1.73
C GLN A 80 10.02 -24.54 0.88
N LYS A 81 10.10 -24.40 -0.46
CA LYS A 81 10.41 -25.52 -1.35
C LYS A 81 11.80 -26.08 -1.08
N THR A 82 12.77 -25.20 -0.88
CA THR A 82 14.16 -25.58 -0.54
C THR A 82 14.21 -26.28 0.83
N ALA A 83 13.53 -25.77 1.85
CA ALA A 83 13.45 -26.39 3.16
C ALA A 83 12.89 -27.82 3.11
N LYS A 84 11.77 -28.00 2.37
CA LYS A 84 11.19 -29.36 2.17
C LYS A 84 12.17 -30.32 1.53
N HIS A 85 12.86 -29.88 0.48
CA HIS A 85 13.87 -30.71 -0.21
C HIS A 85 15.03 -31.06 0.73
N LEU A 86 15.54 -30.10 1.49
CA LEU A 86 16.62 -30.32 2.46
C LEU A 86 16.20 -31.29 3.56
N GLN A 87 14.99 -31.16 4.11
CA GLN A 87 14.45 -32.07 5.12
C GLN A 87 14.33 -33.52 4.59
N GLN A 88 13.87 -33.68 3.35
CA GLN A 88 13.80 -35.00 2.72
C GLN A 88 15.18 -35.61 2.47
N SER A 89 16.16 -34.80 2.04
CA SER A 89 17.51 -35.26 1.80
C SER A 89 18.24 -35.69 3.09
N LEU A 90 17.97 -35.00 4.21
CA LEU A 90 18.49 -35.37 5.53
C LEU A 90 17.94 -36.72 6.03
N GLN A 91 16.74 -37.12 5.60
CA GLN A 91 16.17 -38.42 5.95
C GLN A 91 16.79 -39.57 5.16
N GLN A 92 17.11 -39.37 3.90
CA GLN A 92 17.55 -40.43 2.98
C GLN A 92 19.08 -40.67 3.02
N ASN A 93 19.86 -39.62 3.11
CA ASN A 93 21.31 -39.66 3.00
C ASN A 93 21.93 -39.06 4.24
N GLY A 94 22.91 -39.69 4.87
CA GLY A 94 23.60 -39.17 6.06
C GLY A 94 24.03 -37.69 5.90
N GLN A 95 24.36 -37.02 7.01
CA GLN A 95 24.95 -35.65 6.95
C GLN A 95 26.22 -35.69 6.09
N SER A 96 26.16 -35.12 4.89
CA SER A 96 27.28 -34.91 4.02
C SER A 96 27.69 -33.43 4.07
N TRP A 97 28.94 -33.12 3.76
CA TRP A 97 29.46 -31.75 3.66
C TRP A 97 28.60 -30.88 2.70
N ASP A 98 28.12 -31.46 1.59
CA ASP A 98 27.25 -30.78 0.63
C ASP A 98 25.91 -30.36 1.25
N GLN A 99 25.31 -31.20 2.09
CA GLN A 99 24.05 -30.89 2.78
C GLN A 99 24.25 -29.77 3.81
N GLU A 100 25.33 -29.77 4.56
CA GLU A 100 25.63 -28.67 5.48
C GLU A 100 25.78 -27.34 4.74
N ASN A 101 26.43 -27.31 3.59
CA ASN A 101 26.56 -26.12 2.78
C ASN A 101 25.20 -25.65 2.20
N GLN A 102 24.35 -26.57 1.76
CA GLN A 102 23.02 -26.23 1.28
C GLN A 102 22.15 -25.65 2.41
N ILE A 103 22.22 -26.20 3.62
CA ILE A 103 21.52 -25.66 4.79
C ILE A 103 22.06 -24.26 5.13
N LYS A 104 23.38 -24.05 5.15
CA LYS A 104 23.96 -22.72 5.37
C LYS A 104 23.52 -21.70 4.34
N ASN A 105 23.45 -22.08 3.08
CA ASN A 105 22.95 -21.21 2.02
C ASN A 105 21.47 -20.88 2.22
N TRP A 106 20.63 -21.83 2.56
CA TRP A 106 19.23 -21.61 2.88
C TRP A 106 19.07 -20.67 4.08
N LEU A 107 19.82 -20.84 5.17
CA LEU A 107 19.82 -19.95 6.33
C LEU A 107 20.23 -18.51 5.96
N ASN A 108 21.23 -18.35 5.10
CA ASN A 108 21.65 -17.03 4.62
C ASN A 108 20.52 -16.33 3.83
N GLU A 109 19.77 -17.08 3.03
CA GLU A 109 18.62 -16.53 2.29
C GLU A 109 17.46 -16.19 3.24
N GLU A 110 17.19 -17.01 4.27
CA GLU A 110 16.22 -16.68 5.34
C GLU A 110 16.61 -15.38 6.07
N GLN A 111 17.89 -15.21 6.39
CA GLN A 111 18.39 -13.99 7.04
C GLN A 111 18.25 -12.75 6.14
N LYS A 112 18.56 -12.87 4.85
CA LYS A 112 18.31 -11.79 3.87
C LYS A 112 16.85 -11.44 3.79
N MET A 113 15.97 -12.43 3.89
CA MET A 113 14.52 -12.23 3.89
C MET A 113 14.07 -11.42 5.11
N LEU A 114 14.52 -11.75 6.31
CA LEU A 114 14.22 -10.96 7.51
C LEU A 114 14.70 -9.51 7.39
N GLN A 115 15.89 -9.29 6.81
CA GLN A 115 16.39 -7.94 6.55
C GLN A 115 15.52 -7.19 5.55
N ALA A 116 15.03 -7.87 4.50
CA ALA A 116 14.13 -7.27 3.50
C ALA A 116 12.79 -6.88 4.13
N LEU A 117 12.21 -7.72 4.99
CA LEU A 117 10.98 -7.42 5.74
C LEU A 117 11.14 -6.17 6.61
N LYS A 118 12.25 -6.08 7.34
CA LYS A 118 12.55 -4.89 8.17
C LYS A 118 12.71 -3.61 7.35
N GLN A 119 13.30 -3.72 6.15
CA GLN A 119 13.42 -2.57 5.25
C GLN A 119 12.07 -2.14 4.68
N LEU A 120 11.18 -3.08 4.36
CA LEU A 120 9.83 -2.79 3.89
C LEU A 120 9.00 -2.09 4.96
N GLU A 121 9.02 -2.60 6.20
CA GLU A 121 8.35 -1.97 7.35
C GLU A 121 8.82 -0.52 7.55
N LYS A 122 10.15 -0.31 7.55
CA LYS A 122 10.72 1.02 7.71
C LYS A 122 10.27 1.97 6.58
N LYS A 123 10.35 1.53 5.32
CA LYS A 123 9.90 2.34 4.18
C LYS A 123 8.43 2.72 4.29
N GLN A 124 7.57 1.76 4.65
CA GLN A 124 6.14 2.01 4.84
C GLN A 124 5.89 3.02 5.95
N SER A 125 6.57 2.89 7.08
CA SER A 125 6.51 3.83 8.20
C SER A 125 6.95 5.25 7.79
N ASP A 126 8.05 5.35 7.03
CA ASP A 126 8.59 6.64 6.59
C ASP A 126 7.64 7.33 5.59
N VAL A 127 7.05 6.59 4.65
CA VAL A 127 6.04 7.11 3.70
C VAL A 127 4.79 7.58 4.45
N ASN A 128 4.26 6.78 5.37
CA ASN A 128 3.09 7.16 6.16
C ASN A 128 3.32 8.46 6.95
N LYS A 129 4.48 8.59 7.60
CA LYS A 129 4.84 9.81 8.35
C LYS A 129 4.97 11.04 7.43
N GLN A 130 5.47 10.87 6.23
CA GLN A 130 5.61 11.98 5.28
C GLN A 130 4.24 12.42 4.75
N LYS A 131 3.36 11.50 4.37
CA LYS A 131 1.99 11.81 3.94
C LYS A 131 1.18 12.47 5.07
N GLN A 132 1.34 12.01 6.31
CA GLN A 132 0.70 12.63 7.48
C GLN A 132 1.12 14.09 7.66
N LYS A 133 2.41 14.41 7.46
CA LYS A 133 2.92 15.80 7.56
C LYS A 133 2.37 16.71 6.46
N LEU A 134 2.02 16.18 5.30
CA LEU A 134 1.40 16.93 4.22
C LEU A 134 -0.09 17.24 4.48
N GLY A 135 -0.71 16.56 5.46
CA GLY A 135 -2.09 16.83 5.88
C GLY A 135 -3.15 16.41 4.88
N GLU A 136 -2.81 15.57 3.91
CA GLU A 136 -3.69 15.21 2.79
C GLU A 136 -4.56 13.97 3.03
N GLN A 137 -4.27 13.22 4.10
CA GLN A 137 -4.99 11.98 4.41
C GLN A 137 -6.08 12.20 5.46
N SER A 138 -7.22 11.51 5.28
CA SER A 138 -8.25 11.43 6.29
C SER A 138 -7.75 10.70 7.56
N GLU A 139 -8.27 11.06 8.73
CA GLU A 139 -7.94 10.37 10.00
C GLU A 139 -8.21 8.86 9.93
N ALA A 140 -9.27 8.47 9.22
CA ALA A 140 -9.64 7.08 9.01
C ALA A 140 -8.57 6.33 8.21
N MET A 141 -8.06 6.94 7.12
CA MET A 141 -6.99 6.38 6.29
C MET A 141 -5.67 6.24 7.08
N GLN A 142 -5.33 7.26 7.88
CA GLN A 142 -4.13 7.21 8.74
C GLN A 142 -4.18 6.02 9.70
N LYS A 143 -5.30 5.83 10.41
CA LYS A 143 -5.49 4.69 11.33
C LYS A 143 -5.35 3.33 10.63
N LYS A 144 -5.91 3.19 9.42
CA LYS A 144 -5.79 1.96 8.64
C LYS A 144 -4.34 1.69 8.22
N LYS A 145 -3.62 2.72 7.79
CA LYS A 145 -2.19 2.60 7.41
C LYS A 145 -1.29 2.31 8.60
N GLU A 146 -1.59 2.88 9.77
CA GLU A 146 -0.89 2.57 11.02
C GLU A 146 -1.11 1.11 11.43
N ALA A 147 -2.35 0.62 11.37
CA ALA A 147 -2.67 -0.78 11.66
C ALA A 147 -1.94 -1.74 10.70
N LEU A 148 -1.90 -1.43 9.40
CA LEU A 148 -1.13 -2.19 8.42
C LEU A 148 0.36 -2.21 8.76
N ASN A 149 0.92 -1.06 9.16
CA ASN A 149 2.34 -0.95 9.52
C ASN A 149 2.69 -1.76 10.77
N GLU A 150 1.81 -1.78 11.79
CA GLU A 150 2.00 -2.62 12.97
C GLU A 150 1.96 -4.12 12.62
N LYS A 151 1.08 -4.53 11.71
CA LYS A 151 1.05 -5.91 11.21
C LYS A 151 2.32 -6.25 10.42
N LEU A 152 2.83 -5.35 9.57
CA LEU A 152 4.12 -5.53 8.89
C LEU A 152 5.28 -5.69 9.87
N LYS A 153 5.27 -4.94 10.96
CA LYS A 153 6.28 -5.05 12.02
C LYS A 153 6.25 -6.42 12.71
N GLN A 154 5.07 -7.00 12.90
CA GLN A 154 4.90 -8.33 13.49
C GLN A 154 5.49 -9.44 12.60
N LEU A 155 5.55 -9.26 11.27
CA LEU A 155 6.21 -10.21 10.37
C LEU A 155 7.71 -10.34 10.65
N ASN A 156 8.33 -9.32 11.22
CA ASN A 156 9.75 -9.36 11.60
C ASN A 156 9.91 -10.06 12.96
N ASN A 157 9.54 -11.34 13.02
CA ASN A 157 9.54 -12.13 14.24
C ASN A 157 10.98 -12.44 14.71
N PRO A 158 11.39 -11.98 15.91
CA PRO A 158 12.73 -12.23 16.43
C PRO A 158 13.02 -13.73 16.70
N GLU A 159 11.98 -14.55 16.82
CA GLU A 159 12.14 -16.00 17.00
C GLU A 159 12.72 -16.69 15.76
N MET A 160 12.41 -16.19 14.56
CA MET A 160 13.03 -16.69 13.33
C MET A 160 14.55 -16.47 13.35
N GLN A 161 15.02 -15.31 13.78
CA GLN A 161 16.46 -15.06 13.93
C GLN A 161 17.10 -16.01 14.94
N LYS A 162 16.46 -16.25 16.09
CA LYS A 162 16.94 -17.20 17.09
C LYS A 162 17.05 -18.62 16.55
N LEU A 163 16.09 -19.07 15.75
CA LEU A 163 16.12 -20.37 15.10
C LEU A 163 17.23 -20.46 14.06
N ILE A 164 17.47 -19.42 13.28
CA ILE A 164 18.61 -19.35 12.35
C ILE A 164 19.91 -19.51 13.11
N ASP A 165 20.12 -18.77 14.20
CA ASP A 165 21.33 -18.83 15.03
C ASP A 165 21.46 -20.21 15.69
N GLU A 166 20.35 -20.81 16.13
CA GLU A 166 20.33 -22.16 16.73
C GLU A 166 20.75 -23.22 15.70
N ILE A 167 20.20 -23.20 14.49
CA ILE A 167 20.57 -24.15 13.44
C ILE A 167 22.05 -23.97 13.07
N GLN A 168 22.56 -22.76 12.95
CA GLN A 168 23.98 -22.49 12.70
C GLN A 168 24.88 -23.10 13.81
N ARG A 169 24.48 -22.94 15.07
CA ARG A 169 25.20 -23.52 16.22
C ARG A 169 25.16 -25.04 16.18
N LEU A 170 23.99 -25.65 15.91
CA LEU A 170 23.86 -27.11 15.80
C LEU A 170 24.76 -27.68 14.70
N LEU A 171 24.85 -27.02 13.55
CA LEU A 171 25.75 -27.40 12.46
C LEU A 171 27.26 -27.30 12.87
N GLN A 172 27.61 -26.21 13.58
CA GLN A 172 29.00 -26.04 14.07
C GLN A 172 29.39 -27.09 15.10
N GLN A 173 28.48 -27.47 15.98
CA GLN A 173 28.68 -28.47 17.02
C GLN A 173 28.58 -29.93 16.50
N LYS A 174 28.30 -30.11 15.21
CA LYS A 174 28.02 -31.42 14.60
C LYS A 174 26.96 -32.21 15.39
N ALA A 175 25.90 -31.50 15.82
CA ALA A 175 24.79 -32.10 16.54
C ALA A 175 24.11 -33.20 15.70
N ASP A 176 23.26 -34.01 16.35
CA ASP A 176 22.54 -35.07 15.68
C ASP A 176 21.57 -34.48 14.63
N LYS A 177 21.29 -35.30 13.62
CA LYS A 177 20.45 -34.88 12.48
C LYS A 177 19.01 -34.51 12.86
N GLU A 178 18.47 -35.17 13.86
CA GLU A 178 17.08 -34.97 14.26
C GLU A 178 16.92 -33.58 14.89
N SER A 179 17.86 -33.15 15.73
CA SER A 179 17.87 -31.80 16.29
C SER A 179 17.94 -30.70 15.21
N VAL A 180 18.81 -30.90 14.21
CA VAL A 180 18.90 -29.95 13.07
C VAL A 180 17.58 -29.93 12.27
N LYS A 181 17.03 -31.11 12.00
CA LYS A 181 15.76 -31.24 11.24
C LYS A 181 14.57 -30.62 11.98
N GLU A 182 14.46 -30.83 13.30
CA GLU A 182 13.40 -30.23 14.11
C GLU A 182 13.48 -28.70 14.10
N ALA A 183 14.67 -28.13 14.28
CA ALA A 183 14.86 -26.69 14.22
C ALA A 183 14.57 -26.12 12.82
N MET A 184 15.00 -26.81 11.74
CA MET A 184 14.67 -26.45 10.37
C MET A 184 13.15 -26.53 10.11
N GLN A 185 12.47 -27.53 10.66
CA GLN A 185 11.03 -27.67 10.52
C GLN A 185 10.31 -26.48 11.17
N LYS A 186 10.66 -26.11 12.39
CA LYS A 186 10.11 -24.93 13.07
C LYS A 186 10.32 -23.66 12.28
N LEU A 187 11.54 -23.41 11.80
CA LEU A 187 11.85 -22.23 10.99
C LEU A 187 11.04 -22.24 9.68
N SER A 188 10.91 -23.38 9.00
CA SER A 188 10.12 -23.52 7.77
C SER A 188 8.62 -23.30 8.01
N GLU A 189 8.08 -23.73 9.15
CA GLU A 189 6.68 -23.46 9.53
C GLU A 189 6.46 -21.97 9.77
N MET A 190 7.35 -21.32 10.51
CA MET A 190 7.29 -19.86 10.73
C MET A 190 7.43 -19.07 9.42
N SER A 191 8.35 -19.46 8.53
CA SER A 191 8.45 -18.86 7.18
C SER A 191 7.17 -19.03 6.38
N ARG A 192 6.47 -20.17 6.51
CA ARG A 192 5.18 -20.41 5.86
C ARG A 192 4.07 -19.50 6.40
N GLU A 193 4.01 -19.34 7.72
CA GLU A 193 3.07 -18.43 8.35
C GLU A 193 3.36 -16.97 7.96
N THR A 194 4.63 -16.58 7.95
CA THR A 194 5.07 -15.26 7.47
C THR A 194 4.65 -15.02 6.01
N ALA A 195 4.73 -16.03 5.13
CA ALA A 195 4.30 -15.92 3.75
C ALA A 195 2.78 -15.73 3.64
N LYS A 196 1.99 -16.48 4.42
CA LYS A 196 0.54 -16.33 4.47
C LYS A 196 0.12 -14.92 4.93
N GLU A 197 0.74 -14.44 6.00
CA GLU A 197 0.46 -13.08 6.52
C GLU A 197 0.93 -11.99 5.55
N MET A 198 2.08 -12.17 4.90
CA MET A 198 2.55 -11.25 3.86
C MET A 198 1.57 -11.14 2.69
N ASP A 199 1.03 -12.26 2.22
CA ASP A 199 0.05 -12.30 1.13
C ASP A 199 -1.24 -11.58 1.52
N LYS A 200 -1.71 -11.78 2.77
CA LYS A 200 -2.84 -11.05 3.36
C LYS A 200 -2.58 -9.55 3.40
N LEU A 201 -1.43 -9.13 3.93
CA LEU A 201 -1.08 -7.71 4.04
C LEU A 201 -0.90 -7.05 2.68
N MET A 202 -0.39 -7.75 1.69
CA MET A 202 -0.27 -7.25 0.33
C MET A 202 -1.64 -6.95 -0.30
N GLU A 203 -2.62 -7.81 -0.10
CA GLU A 203 -3.99 -7.54 -0.59
C GLU A 203 -4.65 -6.38 0.17
N GLN A 204 -4.44 -6.29 1.48
CA GLN A 204 -4.91 -5.15 2.29
C GLN A 204 -4.25 -3.83 1.87
N LEU A 205 -2.95 -3.83 1.55
CA LEU A 205 -2.26 -2.66 1.02
C LEU A 205 -2.89 -2.19 -0.29
N LYS A 206 -3.13 -3.10 -1.25
CA LYS A 206 -3.77 -2.75 -2.53
C LYS A 206 -5.17 -2.15 -2.33
N GLN A 207 -5.95 -2.68 -1.37
CA GLN A 207 -7.27 -2.13 -1.04
C GLN A 207 -7.16 -0.72 -0.47
N LEU A 208 -6.19 -0.45 0.40
CA LEU A 208 -5.94 0.89 0.95
C LEU A 208 -5.44 1.85 -0.12
N GLU A 209 -4.57 1.42 -1.03
CA GLU A 209 -4.10 2.22 -2.16
C GLU A 209 -5.25 2.58 -3.11
N LEU A 210 -6.20 1.67 -3.33
CA LEU A 210 -7.40 1.95 -4.12
C LEU A 210 -8.33 2.94 -3.40
N GLU A 211 -8.57 2.76 -2.10
CA GLU A 211 -9.40 3.64 -1.29
C GLU A 211 -8.84 5.06 -1.26
N GLU A 212 -7.53 5.21 -1.02
CA GLU A 212 -6.84 6.50 -1.06
C GLU A 212 -6.97 7.17 -2.44
N ALA A 213 -6.71 6.43 -3.51
CA ALA A 213 -6.84 6.97 -4.87
C ALA A 213 -8.26 7.45 -5.18
N VAL A 214 -9.29 6.76 -4.67
CA VAL A 214 -10.70 7.18 -4.82
C VAL A 214 -10.98 8.46 -4.00
N GLU A 215 -10.50 8.55 -2.75
CA GLU A 215 -10.64 9.75 -1.92
C GLU A 215 -9.95 10.96 -2.56
N ASP A 216 -8.71 10.80 -3.03
CA ASP A 216 -7.90 11.86 -3.64
C ASP A 216 -8.53 12.38 -4.95
N VAL A 217 -8.96 11.48 -5.82
CA VAL A 217 -9.62 11.87 -7.07
C VAL A 217 -10.96 12.52 -6.82
N ALA A 218 -11.74 12.02 -5.88
CA ALA A 218 -13.02 12.66 -5.52
C ALA A 218 -12.83 14.09 -5.01
N LYS A 219 -11.81 14.33 -4.17
CA LYS A 219 -11.44 15.66 -3.71
C LYS A 219 -10.98 16.56 -4.85
N GLN A 220 -10.16 16.06 -5.77
CA GLN A 220 -9.72 16.82 -6.93
C GLN A 220 -10.89 17.17 -7.87
N MET A 221 -11.84 16.26 -8.06
CA MET A 221 -13.07 16.54 -8.84
C MET A 221 -13.92 17.62 -8.17
N GLU A 222 -14.04 17.59 -6.83
CA GLU A 222 -14.77 18.62 -6.07
C GLU A 222 -14.08 19.98 -6.21
N ASP A 223 -12.77 20.04 -6.02
CA ASP A 223 -11.99 21.28 -6.12
C ASP A 223 -12.00 21.85 -7.55
N TRP A 224 -11.93 20.97 -8.54
CA TRP A 224 -12.08 21.34 -9.94
C TRP A 224 -13.46 21.94 -10.22
N ALA A 225 -14.52 21.32 -9.76
CA ALA A 225 -15.89 21.80 -9.93
C ALA A 225 -16.11 23.17 -9.24
N LYS A 226 -15.59 23.36 -8.03
CA LYS A 226 -15.64 24.66 -7.32
C LYS A 226 -14.90 25.76 -8.08
N LYS A 227 -13.71 25.46 -8.62
CA LYS A 227 -12.95 26.41 -9.43
C LYS A 227 -13.68 26.78 -10.72
N GLU A 228 -14.25 25.80 -11.41
CA GLU A 228 -15.03 25.98 -12.63
C GLU A 228 -16.30 26.84 -12.37
N GLU A 229 -16.98 26.60 -11.25
CA GLU A 229 -18.13 27.42 -10.84
C GLU A 229 -17.72 28.88 -10.51
N SER A 230 -16.59 29.04 -9.79
CA SER A 230 -16.03 30.38 -9.51
C SER A 230 -15.65 31.10 -10.80
N LEU A 231 -15.04 30.40 -11.75
CA LEU A 231 -14.68 30.94 -13.05
C LEU A 231 -15.90 31.34 -13.85
N SER A 232 -16.99 30.56 -13.77
CA SER A 232 -18.31 30.90 -14.35
C SER A 232 -18.83 32.24 -13.83
N GLN A 233 -18.78 32.45 -12.50
CA GLN A 233 -19.22 33.68 -11.85
C GLN A 233 -18.36 34.89 -12.30
N GLN A 234 -17.03 34.74 -12.23
CA GLN A 234 -16.08 35.76 -12.69
C GLN A 234 -16.32 36.14 -14.15
N THR A 235 -16.60 35.17 -15.03
CA THR A 235 -16.85 35.37 -16.45
C THR A 235 -18.11 36.22 -16.68
N LYS A 236 -19.15 36.12 -15.82
CA LYS A 236 -20.34 36.94 -15.88
C LYS A 236 -20.12 38.40 -15.47
N GLU A 237 -19.31 38.60 -14.43
CA GLU A 237 -19.15 39.91 -13.80
C GLU A 237 -18.14 40.79 -14.53
N GLU A 238 -17.25 40.18 -15.31
CA GLU A 238 -16.08 40.83 -15.90
C GLU A 238 -16.41 41.64 -17.16
N LYS A 239 -15.98 42.90 -17.18
CA LYS A 239 -16.24 43.85 -18.29
C LYS A 239 -14.99 44.35 -19.03
N GLY A 240 -13.76 43.98 -18.57
CA GLY A 240 -12.51 44.49 -19.11
C GLY A 240 -11.83 43.58 -20.14
N ALA A 241 -10.99 44.14 -21.03
CA ALA A 241 -10.27 43.37 -22.04
C ALA A 241 -9.05 42.58 -21.45
N GLN A 242 -8.38 43.14 -20.45
CA GLN A 242 -7.21 42.55 -19.82
C GLN A 242 -7.55 41.32 -18.99
N SER A 243 -8.70 41.31 -18.34
CA SER A 243 -9.27 40.20 -17.60
C SER A 243 -9.83 39.11 -18.50
N SER A 244 -10.16 39.39 -19.74
CA SER A 244 -10.55 38.35 -20.72
C SER A 244 -9.40 37.38 -21.05
N GLN A 245 -8.14 37.83 -21.02
CA GLN A 245 -6.99 36.96 -21.23
C GLN A 245 -6.77 36.05 -20.00
N ALA A 246 -6.86 36.60 -18.79
CA ALA A 246 -6.76 35.82 -17.56
C ALA A 246 -7.82 34.70 -17.46
N LEU A 247 -9.07 34.99 -17.87
CA LEU A 247 -10.14 33.99 -17.92
C LEU A 247 -9.82 32.85 -18.93
N LYS A 248 -9.25 33.18 -20.08
CA LYS A 248 -8.85 32.17 -21.08
C LYS A 248 -7.72 31.27 -20.55
N GLU A 249 -6.74 31.84 -19.85
CA GLU A 249 -5.65 31.10 -19.22
C GLU A 249 -6.15 30.21 -18.09
N ALA A 250 -7.02 30.75 -17.23
CA ALA A 250 -7.64 29.98 -16.16
C ALA A 250 -8.47 28.80 -16.69
N GLN A 251 -9.25 28.99 -17.76
CA GLN A 251 -10.00 27.89 -18.36
C GLN A 251 -9.08 26.86 -19.02
N ALA A 252 -7.97 27.30 -19.61
CA ALA A 252 -6.99 26.35 -20.16
C ALA A 252 -6.32 25.52 -19.05
N GLU A 253 -6.07 26.13 -17.90
CA GLU A 253 -5.57 25.41 -16.71
C GLU A 253 -6.60 24.39 -16.20
N GLN A 254 -7.89 24.76 -16.10
CA GLN A 254 -8.97 23.82 -15.73
C GLN A 254 -9.05 22.63 -16.69
N ASN A 255 -8.92 22.85 -18.00
CA ASN A 255 -8.90 21.75 -18.98
C ASN A 255 -7.70 20.82 -18.80
N ARG A 256 -6.52 21.33 -18.41
CA ARG A 256 -5.35 20.51 -18.08
C ARG A 256 -5.57 19.72 -16.78
N ALA A 257 -6.17 20.34 -15.78
CA ALA A 257 -6.49 19.68 -14.52
C ALA A 257 -7.49 18.52 -14.75
N LEU A 258 -8.44 18.67 -15.65
CA LEU A 258 -9.35 17.61 -16.07
C LEU A 258 -8.60 16.42 -16.70
N GLU A 259 -7.60 16.68 -17.55
CA GLU A 259 -6.78 15.61 -18.13
C GLU A 259 -6.03 14.81 -17.05
N ASN A 260 -5.61 15.47 -15.96
CA ASN A 260 -4.99 14.78 -14.82
C ASN A 260 -5.99 13.92 -14.06
N ILE A 261 -7.22 14.41 -13.83
CA ILE A 261 -8.30 13.63 -13.22
C ILE A 261 -8.58 12.37 -14.05
N GLU A 262 -8.63 12.47 -15.39
CA GLU A 262 -8.83 11.30 -16.26
C GLU A 262 -7.71 10.25 -16.14
N LYS A 263 -6.46 10.69 -16.03
CA LYS A 263 -5.33 9.78 -15.79
C LYS A 263 -5.45 9.07 -14.45
N GLN A 264 -5.84 9.77 -13.39
CA GLN A 264 -6.02 9.18 -12.07
C GLN A 264 -7.22 8.22 -12.02
N ILE A 265 -8.30 8.50 -12.74
CA ILE A 265 -9.41 7.55 -12.90
C ILE A 265 -8.93 6.27 -13.62
N GLN A 266 -8.03 6.40 -14.58
CA GLN A 266 -7.44 5.22 -15.23
C GLN A 266 -6.57 4.43 -14.23
N ASP A 267 -5.78 5.10 -13.40
CA ASP A 267 -5.01 4.47 -12.32
C ASP A 267 -5.91 3.73 -11.31
N ILE A 268 -7.05 4.32 -10.93
CA ILE A 268 -8.07 3.66 -10.10
C ILE A 268 -8.56 2.36 -10.75
N LYS A 269 -8.85 2.36 -12.05
CA LYS A 269 -9.27 1.16 -12.79
C LYS A 269 -8.19 0.09 -12.79
N GLU A 270 -6.93 0.48 -12.97
CA GLU A 270 -5.77 -0.41 -12.94
C GLU A 270 -5.54 -0.99 -11.55
N LYS A 271 -5.54 -0.17 -10.50
CA LYS A 271 -5.44 -0.62 -9.10
C LYS A 271 -6.57 -1.59 -8.74
N ASN A 272 -7.80 -1.26 -9.12
CA ASN A 272 -8.96 -2.13 -8.89
C ASN A 272 -8.80 -3.50 -9.56
N ALA A 273 -8.27 -3.54 -10.79
CA ALA A 273 -8.02 -4.78 -11.52
C ALA A 273 -6.94 -5.68 -10.87
N THR A 274 -6.06 -5.12 -10.02
CA THR A 274 -5.03 -5.89 -9.31
C THR A 274 -5.53 -6.56 -8.04
N LEU A 275 -6.73 -6.23 -7.56
CA LEU A 275 -7.34 -6.87 -6.40
C LEU A 275 -7.70 -8.32 -6.68
N GLU A 276 -7.62 -9.18 -5.67
CA GLU A 276 -8.06 -10.59 -5.77
C GLU A 276 -9.53 -10.70 -6.24
N LYS A 277 -10.38 -9.78 -5.77
CA LYS A 277 -11.75 -9.61 -6.23
C LYS A 277 -11.97 -8.15 -6.64
N PRO A 278 -11.92 -7.78 -7.94
CA PRO A 278 -12.17 -6.41 -8.38
C PRO A 278 -13.56 -5.90 -7.97
N MET A 279 -13.69 -4.60 -7.72
CA MET A 279 -14.96 -3.93 -7.41
C MET A 279 -15.67 -3.49 -8.70
N ASP A 280 -17.00 -3.49 -8.70
CA ASP A 280 -17.78 -2.91 -9.79
C ASP A 280 -17.96 -1.39 -9.58
N LEU A 281 -16.91 -0.64 -9.92
CA LEU A 281 -16.84 0.80 -9.70
C LEU A 281 -17.44 1.58 -10.86
N LYS A 282 -18.48 2.35 -10.58
CA LYS A 282 -19.03 3.34 -11.50
C LYS A 282 -18.23 4.63 -11.36
N THR A 283 -17.37 4.90 -12.33
CA THR A 283 -16.47 6.06 -12.30
C THR A 283 -17.09 7.35 -12.83
N GLY A 284 -18.40 7.41 -13.05
CA GLY A 284 -19.08 8.59 -13.60
C GLY A 284 -18.61 8.97 -15.01
N GLU A 285 -18.27 7.99 -15.86
CA GLU A 285 -17.62 8.22 -17.16
C GLU A 285 -18.44 9.12 -18.07
N THR A 286 -19.77 8.94 -18.13
CA THR A 286 -20.67 9.77 -18.96
C THR A 286 -20.64 11.22 -18.49
N ASP A 287 -20.85 11.44 -17.20
CA ASP A 287 -20.90 12.79 -16.61
C ASP A 287 -19.55 13.51 -16.74
N ARG A 288 -18.43 12.80 -16.56
CA ARG A 288 -17.08 13.37 -16.77
C ARG A 288 -16.80 13.75 -18.22
N LYS A 289 -17.24 12.93 -19.19
CA LYS A 289 -17.14 13.26 -20.61
C LYS A 289 -17.96 14.50 -20.94
N GLU A 290 -19.22 14.56 -20.47
CA GLU A 290 -20.07 15.73 -20.64
C GLU A 290 -19.45 16.98 -19.99
N ALA A 291 -18.91 16.87 -18.77
CA ALA A 291 -18.18 17.95 -18.10
C ALA A 291 -17.00 18.46 -18.96
N GLY A 292 -16.22 17.54 -19.51
CA GLY A 292 -15.08 17.86 -20.36
C GLY A 292 -15.47 18.51 -21.69
N GLU A 293 -16.57 18.08 -22.31
CA GLU A 293 -17.10 18.69 -23.53
C GLU A 293 -17.60 20.12 -23.28
N GLU A 294 -18.37 20.33 -22.21
CA GLU A 294 -18.86 21.67 -21.84
C GLU A 294 -17.67 22.59 -21.46
N ALA A 295 -16.66 22.14 -20.74
CA ALA A 295 -15.47 22.93 -20.43
C ALA A 295 -14.67 23.32 -21.68
N LYS A 296 -14.50 22.41 -22.65
CA LYS A 296 -13.87 22.72 -23.94
C LYS A 296 -14.67 23.73 -24.76
N GLN A 297 -16.00 23.59 -24.78
CA GLN A 297 -16.86 24.56 -25.46
C GLN A 297 -16.84 25.91 -24.74
N ALA A 298 -16.79 25.95 -23.41
CA ALA A 298 -16.61 27.18 -22.64
C ALA A 298 -15.31 27.91 -23.04
N ALA A 299 -14.22 27.17 -23.18
CA ALA A 299 -12.96 27.74 -23.67
C ALA A 299 -13.06 28.34 -25.07
N GLN A 300 -13.79 27.69 -26.00
CA GLN A 300 -14.02 28.21 -27.35
C GLN A 300 -14.92 29.48 -27.33
N ASP A 301 -15.95 29.49 -26.50
CA ASP A 301 -16.80 30.65 -26.35
C ASP A 301 -16.05 31.85 -25.73
N LEU A 302 -15.12 31.61 -24.78
CA LEU A 302 -14.20 32.64 -24.30
C LEU A 302 -13.29 33.18 -25.38
N GLN A 303 -12.73 32.31 -26.25
CA GLN A 303 -11.93 32.75 -27.40
C GLN A 303 -12.71 33.65 -28.33
N ASN A 304 -13.99 33.36 -28.54
CA ASN A 304 -14.91 34.11 -29.37
C ASN A 304 -15.57 35.32 -28.64
N ASN A 305 -15.13 35.63 -27.40
CA ASN A 305 -15.66 36.70 -26.54
C ASN A 305 -17.15 36.54 -26.19
N LYS A 306 -17.71 35.32 -26.24
CA LYS A 306 -19.08 35.00 -25.86
C LYS A 306 -19.19 34.66 -24.36
N LYS A 307 -18.91 35.63 -23.49
CA LYS A 307 -18.79 35.44 -22.03
C LYS A 307 -20.03 34.79 -21.39
N SER A 308 -21.25 35.20 -21.80
CA SER A 308 -22.49 34.62 -21.23
C SER A 308 -22.62 33.13 -21.55
N ALA A 309 -22.38 32.73 -22.80
CA ALA A 309 -22.43 31.34 -23.22
C ALA A 309 -21.33 30.51 -22.54
N ALA A 310 -20.11 31.06 -22.45
CA ALA A 310 -19.02 30.41 -21.74
C ALA A 310 -19.33 30.13 -20.26
N SER A 311 -19.87 31.14 -19.56
CA SER A 311 -20.25 31.02 -18.16
C SER A 311 -21.33 29.94 -17.93
N GLU A 312 -22.35 29.86 -18.80
CA GLU A 312 -23.39 28.82 -18.70
C GLU A 312 -22.80 27.41 -18.87
N LYS A 313 -21.86 27.26 -19.81
CA LYS A 313 -21.16 25.97 -20.03
C LYS A 313 -20.25 25.59 -18.90
N MET A 314 -19.48 26.52 -18.34
CA MET A 314 -18.69 26.31 -17.14
C MET A 314 -19.56 25.83 -15.98
N LYS A 315 -20.73 26.45 -15.76
CA LYS A 315 -21.64 26.02 -14.72
C LYS A 315 -22.14 24.60 -14.93
N LYS A 316 -22.56 24.26 -16.15
CA LYS A 316 -22.98 22.89 -16.48
C LYS A 316 -21.85 21.89 -16.33
N SER A 317 -20.63 22.25 -16.73
CA SER A 317 -19.45 21.45 -16.58
C SER A 317 -19.16 21.13 -15.10
N ALA A 318 -19.25 22.14 -14.22
CA ALA A 318 -19.08 21.96 -12.78
C ALA A 318 -20.19 21.05 -12.18
N GLU A 319 -21.45 21.23 -12.59
CA GLU A 319 -22.56 20.39 -12.16
C GLU A 319 -22.32 18.92 -12.55
N LYS A 320 -21.93 18.67 -13.81
CA LYS A 320 -21.62 17.33 -14.31
C LYS A 320 -20.44 16.67 -13.60
N MET A 321 -19.38 17.43 -13.30
CA MET A 321 -18.25 16.89 -12.51
C MET A 321 -18.66 16.52 -11.09
N ASN A 322 -19.53 17.33 -10.45
CA ASN A 322 -20.08 17.01 -9.13
C ASN A 322 -20.97 15.74 -9.16
N GLU A 323 -21.72 15.51 -10.24
CA GLU A 323 -22.50 14.27 -10.44
C GLU A 323 -21.55 13.07 -10.58
N ALA A 324 -20.51 13.19 -11.40
CA ALA A 324 -19.49 12.15 -11.58
C ALA A 324 -18.77 11.78 -10.27
N MET A 325 -18.38 12.79 -9.48
CA MET A 325 -17.77 12.61 -8.16
C MET A 325 -18.69 11.83 -7.22
N LYS A 326 -19.96 12.25 -7.11
CA LYS A 326 -20.97 11.56 -6.28
C LYS A 326 -21.17 10.11 -6.72
N ASN A 327 -21.22 9.86 -8.03
CA ASN A 327 -21.38 8.53 -8.60
C ASN A 327 -20.18 7.62 -8.21
N LEU A 328 -18.95 8.14 -8.29
CA LEU A 328 -17.75 7.42 -7.89
C LEU A 328 -17.77 7.07 -6.38
N GLN A 329 -18.00 8.06 -5.52
CA GLN A 329 -18.01 7.88 -4.07
C GLN A 329 -19.12 6.90 -3.65
N GLN A 330 -20.35 7.07 -4.12
CA GLN A 330 -21.47 6.20 -3.78
C GLN A 330 -21.26 4.78 -4.29
N SER A 331 -20.71 4.63 -5.50
CA SER A 331 -20.39 3.32 -6.05
C SER A 331 -19.36 2.60 -5.19
N PHE A 332 -18.29 3.30 -4.79
CA PHE A 332 -17.25 2.74 -3.94
C PHE A 332 -17.78 2.33 -2.55
N GLU A 333 -18.53 3.20 -1.90
CA GLU A 333 -19.17 2.89 -0.60
C GLU A 333 -20.14 1.70 -0.69
N ASN A 334 -20.94 1.63 -1.75
CA ASN A 334 -21.90 0.54 -1.95
C ASN A 334 -21.18 -0.78 -2.16
N GLU A 335 -20.11 -0.81 -2.97
CA GLU A 335 -19.30 -2.00 -3.16
C GLU A 335 -18.57 -2.43 -1.87
N GLN A 336 -18.10 -1.49 -1.06
CA GLN A 336 -17.56 -1.82 0.27
C GLN A 336 -18.61 -2.44 1.20
N LYS A 337 -19.82 -1.84 1.25
CA LYS A 337 -20.94 -2.38 2.07
C LYS A 337 -21.35 -3.78 1.61
N LYS A 338 -21.48 -3.98 0.29
CA LYS A 338 -21.81 -5.27 -0.31
C LYS A 338 -20.77 -6.34 0.05
N ARG A 339 -19.48 -6.02 -0.09
CA ARG A 339 -18.38 -6.93 0.30
C ARG A 339 -18.45 -7.31 1.76
N ARG A 340 -18.61 -6.33 2.66
CA ARG A 340 -18.75 -6.62 4.10
C ARG A 340 -19.90 -7.55 4.39
N ALA A 341 -21.05 -7.37 3.73
CA ALA A 341 -22.22 -8.23 3.89
C ALA A 341 -21.96 -9.66 3.38
N GLU A 342 -21.35 -9.80 2.19
CA GLU A 342 -20.96 -11.10 1.62
C GLU A 342 -19.94 -11.81 2.50
N ASP A 343 -18.94 -11.10 2.99
CA ASP A 343 -17.89 -11.64 3.83
C ASP A 343 -18.46 -12.08 5.20
N TYR A 344 -19.41 -11.33 5.76
CA TYR A 344 -20.09 -11.70 7.00
C TYR A 344 -20.93 -12.98 6.84
N GLN A 345 -21.66 -13.12 5.71
CA GLN A 345 -22.40 -14.34 5.39
C GLN A 345 -21.46 -15.54 5.20
N THR A 346 -20.33 -15.32 4.51
CA THR A 346 -19.30 -16.34 4.31
C THR A 346 -18.70 -16.80 5.64
N LEU A 347 -18.33 -15.84 6.51
CA LEU A 347 -17.80 -16.16 7.85
C LEU A 347 -18.79 -17.00 8.66
N ARG A 348 -20.07 -16.62 8.64
CA ARG A 348 -21.13 -17.38 9.33
C ARG A 348 -21.22 -18.82 8.81
N ALA A 349 -21.25 -19.02 7.50
CA ALA A 349 -21.27 -20.34 6.89
C ALA A 349 -20.02 -21.18 7.24
N LEU A 350 -18.84 -20.56 7.28
CA LEU A 350 -17.60 -21.23 7.69
C LEU A 350 -17.63 -21.64 9.16
N LEU A 351 -18.19 -20.82 10.05
CA LEU A 351 -18.37 -21.15 11.46
C LEU A 351 -19.36 -22.31 11.65
N GLU A 352 -20.48 -22.32 10.93
CA GLU A 352 -21.43 -23.43 10.93
C GLU A 352 -20.78 -24.74 10.45
N ASN A 353 -19.98 -24.69 9.40
CA ASN A 353 -19.21 -25.84 8.90
C ASN A 353 -18.16 -26.32 9.90
N LEU A 354 -17.49 -25.41 10.62
CA LEU A 354 -16.51 -25.74 11.65
C LEU A 354 -17.17 -26.47 12.84
N ILE A 355 -18.35 -26.00 13.26
CA ILE A 355 -19.14 -26.63 14.32
C ILE A 355 -19.58 -28.06 13.91
N ASP A 356 -20.06 -28.22 12.66
CA ASP A 356 -20.42 -29.54 12.12
C ASP A 356 -19.18 -30.47 12.07
N ALA A 357 -18.03 -29.99 11.59
CA ALA A 357 -16.81 -30.77 11.58
C ALA A 357 -16.38 -31.17 13.01
N SER A 358 -16.50 -30.29 13.99
CA SER A 358 -16.22 -30.59 15.42
C SER A 358 -17.15 -31.68 15.98
N ASN A 359 -18.44 -31.58 15.73
CA ASN A 359 -19.41 -32.58 16.18
C ASN A 359 -19.16 -33.98 15.57
N ARG A 360 -18.85 -34.00 14.27
CA ARG A 360 -18.50 -35.24 13.54
C ARG A 360 -17.17 -35.81 14.02
N GLN A 361 -16.19 -34.96 14.35
CA GLN A 361 -14.93 -35.40 14.94
C GLN A 361 -15.12 -36.04 16.31
N GLU A 362 -15.96 -35.45 17.15
CA GLU A 362 -16.29 -36.01 18.46
C GLU A 362 -17.02 -37.36 18.33
N ALA A 363 -18.01 -37.46 17.44
CA ALA A 363 -18.71 -38.70 17.15
C ALA A 363 -17.75 -39.80 16.67
N ASN A 364 -16.85 -39.46 15.74
CA ASN A 364 -15.83 -40.38 15.20
C ASN A 364 -14.88 -40.85 16.33
N PHE A 365 -14.46 -39.95 17.21
CA PHE A 365 -13.60 -40.25 18.35
C PHE A 365 -14.29 -41.17 19.36
N MET A 366 -15.57 -40.92 19.68
CA MET A 366 -16.37 -41.76 20.59
C MET A 366 -16.54 -43.17 20.05
N GLU A 367 -16.79 -43.33 18.74
CA GLU A 367 -16.88 -44.65 18.10
C GLU A 367 -15.55 -45.38 18.12
N LEU A 368 -14.44 -44.68 17.79
CA LEU A 368 -13.06 -45.26 17.84
C LEU A 368 -12.72 -45.82 19.22
N ARG A 369 -13.16 -45.15 20.31
CA ARG A 369 -12.92 -45.63 21.69
C ARG A 369 -13.68 -46.88 22.07
N ARG A 370 -14.75 -47.21 21.32
CA ARG A 370 -15.66 -48.33 21.65
C ARG A 370 -15.34 -49.62 20.85
N ILE A 371 -14.49 -49.52 19.81
CA ILE A 371 -14.18 -50.66 18.96
C ILE A 371 -12.78 -51.19 19.19
N SER A 372 -12.57 -52.49 18.90
CA SER A 372 -11.22 -53.10 18.87
C SER A 372 -10.51 -52.85 17.55
N ALA A 373 -9.19 -53.03 17.53
CA ALA A 373 -8.36 -52.83 16.35
C ALA A 373 -8.74 -53.71 15.16
N ASP A 374 -9.37 -54.85 15.39
CA ASP A 374 -9.81 -55.80 14.34
C ASP A 374 -11.22 -55.53 13.82
N ASN A 375 -11.88 -54.48 14.31
CA ASN A 375 -13.25 -54.19 13.91
C ASN A 375 -13.33 -53.66 12.47
N PRO A 376 -14.17 -54.23 11.58
CA PRO A 376 -14.30 -53.78 10.19
C PRO A 376 -14.78 -52.32 10.06
N LYS A 377 -15.41 -51.75 11.08
CA LYS A 377 -15.79 -50.34 11.12
C LYS A 377 -14.57 -49.38 11.15
N LEU A 378 -13.40 -49.86 11.55
CA LEU A 378 -12.18 -49.04 11.59
C LEU A 378 -11.85 -48.36 10.26
N ALA A 379 -12.02 -49.09 9.14
CA ALA A 379 -11.81 -48.57 7.81
C ALA A 379 -12.75 -47.40 7.46
N SER A 380 -14.03 -47.49 7.88
CA SER A 380 -15.00 -46.42 7.63
C SER A 380 -14.75 -45.20 8.52
N LEU A 381 -14.33 -45.37 9.78
CA LEU A 381 -13.94 -44.29 10.68
C LEU A 381 -12.67 -43.56 10.22
N ASN A 382 -11.66 -44.31 9.72
CA ASN A 382 -10.47 -43.72 9.11
C ASN A 382 -10.82 -42.93 7.85
N LYS A 383 -11.73 -43.42 7.02
CA LYS A 383 -12.19 -42.68 5.84
C LYS A 383 -12.91 -41.38 6.23
N GLU A 384 -13.72 -41.43 7.28
CA GLU A 384 -14.38 -40.24 7.81
C GLU A 384 -13.38 -39.25 8.38
N GLN A 385 -12.33 -39.73 9.08
CA GLN A 385 -11.25 -38.88 9.57
C GLN A 385 -10.51 -38.16 8.44
N MET A 386 -10.26 -38.84 7.31
CA MET A 386 -9.67 -38.20 6.12
C MET A 386 -10.56 -37.12 5.54
N ARG A 387 -11.88 -37.36 5.44
CA ARG A 387 -12.85 -36.37 4.96
C ARG A 387 -12.93 -35.14 5.87
N LEU A 388 -12.93 -35.36 7.18
CA LEU A 388 -12.88 -34.25 8.16
C LEU A 388 -11.63 -33.41 8.01
N ARG A 389 -10.47 -34.05 7.82
CA ARG A 389 -9.22 -33.33 7.56
C ARG A 389 -9.30 -32.48 6.28
N GLU A 390 -9.83 -33.01 5.19
CA GLU A 390 -10.00 -32.28 3.93
C GLU A 390 -10.98 -31.12 4.12
N SER A 391 -12.09 -31.32 4.85
CA SER A 391 -13.04 -30.25 5.16
C SER A 391 -12.41 -29.13 5.99
N LEU A 392 -11.60 -29.47 7.00
CA LEU A 392 -10.88 -28.48 7.82
C LEU A 392 -9.86 -27.67 7.01
N LEU A 393 -9.13 -28.30 6.10
CA LEU A 393 -8.21 -27.61 5.17
C LEU A 393 -8.97 -26.62 4.28
N PHE A 394 -10.14 -27.03 3.76
CA PHE A 394 -10.98 -26.14 2.96
C PHE A 394 -11.51 -24.95 3.77
N ILE A 395 -11.91 -25.18 5.03
CA ILE A 395 -12.34 -24.12 5.95
C ILE A 395 -11.16 -23.17 6.23
N GLU A 396 -9.95 -23.70 6.50
CA GLU A 396 -8.74 -22.91 6.72
C GLU A 396 -8.45 -22.01 5.50
N ASP A 397 -8.41 -22.57 4.30
CA ASP A 397 -8.16 -21.81 3.06
C ASP A 397 -9.21 -20.73 2.83
N SER A 398 -10.49 -21.05 3.12
CA SER A 398 -11.59 -20.07 2.97
C SER A 398 -11.54 -18.96 4.02
N LEU A 399 -11.16 -19.26 5.26
CA LEU A 399 -10.93 -18.25 6.31
C LEU A 399 -9.74 -17.35 5.94
N MET A 400 -8.66 -17.92 5.41
CA MET A 400 -7.51 -17.14 4.94
C MET A 400 -7.88 -16.21 3.79
N ALA A 401 -8.67 -16.67 2.81
CA ALA A 401 -9.16 -15.83 1.72
C ALA A 401 -10.06 -14.68 2.24
N LEU A 402 -10.87 -14.96 3.26
CA LEU A 402 -11.70 -13.95 3.91
C LEU A 402 -10.85 -12.92 4.67
N ALA A 403 -9.86 -13.39 5.44
CA ALA A 403 -8.95 -12.53 6.22
C ALA A 403 -8.10 -11.59 5.34
N LYS A 404 -7.77 -11.97 4.10
CA LYS A 404 -7.11 -11.08 3.14
C LYS A 404 -7.97 -9.85 2.81
N ARG A 405 -9.29 -10.01 2.74
CA ARG A 405 -10.23 -8.96 2.35
C ARG A 405 -10.71 -8.12 3.53
N GLN A 406 -10.65 -8.67 4.74
CA GLN A 406 -11.14 -8.03 5.96
C GLN A 406 -10.00 -7.85 6.97
N PRO A 407 -9.45 -6.62 7.12
CA PRO A 407 -8.34 -6.37 8.04
C PRO A 407 -8.68 -6.55 9.53
N MET A 408 -9.96 -6.75 9.85
CA MET A 408 -10.46 -6.95 11.22
C MET A 408 -10.58 -8.42 11.62
N ILE A 409 -10.35 -9.36 10.71
CA ILE A 409 -10.35 -10.79 10.97
C ILE A 409 -8.90 -11.25 11.13
N ASP A 410 -8.50 -11.47 12.39
CA ASP A 410 -7.18 -12.02 12.75
C ASP A 410 -7.24 -13.55 12.80
#